data_0f888890d429712fd5d265269b520b6f
#
_entry.id   0f888890d429712fd5d265269b520b6f
#
_cell.length_a   1.000
_cell.length_b   1.000
_cell.length_c   1.000
_cell.angle_alpha   90.00
_cell.angle_beta   90.00
_cell.angle_gamma   90.00
#
_symmetry.space_group_name_H-M   'P 1'
#
loop_
_entity.id
_entity.type
_entity.pdbx_description
1 polymer ?
#
loop_
_entity_poly.entity_id
_entity_poly.type
_entity_poly.pdbx_seq_one_letter_code
_entity_poly.pdbx_strand_id
1 'polypeptide(L)'
;RDRLRSRGLGDVYKRQVTHSYINSFFNDMDVAVSTARAGNVIGGGDFANDRIVPDCVRAAVKKEDIVVRNPHSTRPYQHVLEPLAAYLMIAMKQYEDKKYAGFYNVGPDESDCITTGTLVDTFCNKWGEGLKWINKYDGGPHEANFLKLDCSKLKTTFGWKPRWNFDMAIEKSVEWSKVYASGGDVVACLLYTSPSPRDRSLSR
;
A
#
# COMPACT_ATOMS: atom_id res chain seq x y z
N ARG A 1 2.97 -25.05 2.77
CA ARG A 1 3.26 -24.69 4.19
C ARG A 1 4.45 -23.73 4.33
N ASP A 2 5.42 -23.76 3.41
CA ASP A 2 6.63 -22.91 3.48
C ASP A 2 6.49 -21.49 2.95
N ARG A 3 5.44 -21.19 2.20
CA ARG A 3 5.25 -19.87 1.57
C ARG A 3 5.01 -18.71 2.55
N LEU A 4 4.43 -18.97 3.73
CA LEU A 4 4.13 -17.93 4.73
C LEU A 4 5.31 -17.61 5.64
N ARG A 5 6.18 -18.57 5.92
CA ARG A 5 7.43 -18.36 6.67
C ARG A 5 8.50 -17.63 5.87
N SER A 6 8.50 -17.77 4.54
CA SER A 6 9.51 -17.15 3.67
C SER A 6 9.32 -15.63 3.47
N ARG A 7 8.14 -15.06 3.70
CA ARG A 7 7.90 -13.62 3.47
C ARG A 7 8.74 -12.72 4.37
N GLY A 8 8.80 -13.00 5.68
CA GLY A 8 9.62 -12.23 6.61
C GLY A 8 11.12 -12.40 6.36
N LEU A 9 11.56 -13.64 6.12
CA LEU A 9 12.94 -13.94 5.76
C LEU A 9 13.33 -13.33 4.42
N GLY A 10 12.44 -13.38 3.40
CA GLY A 10 12.68 -12.77 2.09
C GLY A 10 12.98 -11.29 2.15
N ASP A 11 12.29 -10.53 3.01
CA ASP A 11 12.54 -9.09 3.17
C ASP A 11 13.86 -8.80 3.90
N VAL A 12 14.28 -9.66 4.83
CA VAL A 12 15.59 -9.56 5.48
C VAL A 12 16.69 -9.86 4.47
N TYR A 13 16.58 -10.94 3.70
CA TYR A 13 17.55 -11.28 2.67
C TYR A 13 17.69 -10.24 1.59
N LYS A 14 16.59 -9.67 1.10
CA LYS A 14 16.64 -8.60 0.09
C LYS A 14 17.46 -7.41 0.56
N ARG A 15 17.30 -6.99 1.83
CA ARG A 15 18.08 -5.90 2.40
C ARG A 15 19.56 -6.27 2.56
N GLN A 16 19.85 -7.48 3.02
CA GLN A 16 21.22 -7.96 3.15
C GLN A 16 21.91 -8.02 1.79
N VAL A 17 21.24 -8.56 0.77
CA VAL A 17 21.77 -8.59 -0.61
C VAL A 17 22.03 -7.18 -1.11
N THR A 18 21.06 -6.25 -1.00
CA THR A 18 21.24 -4.87 -1.43
C THR A 18 22.39 -4.20 -0.69
N HIS A 19 22.51 -4.39 0.63
CA HIS A 19 23.61 -3.84 1.42
C HIS A 19 24.96 -4.40 0.98
N SER A 20 25.04 -5.71 0.75
CA SER A 20 26.26 -6.36 0.27
C SER A 20 26.66 -5.82 -1.11
N TYR A 21 25.70 -5.65 -2.04
CA TYR A 21 25.96 -5.07 -3.36
C TYR A 21 26.42 -3.62 -3.27
N ILE A 22 25.82 -2.81 -2.41
CA ILE A 22 26.27 -1.42 -2.19
C ILE A 22 27.72 -1.42 -1.76
N ASN A 23 28.09 -2.22 -0.76
CA ASN A 23 29.43 -2.24 -0.20
C ASN A 23 30.48 -2.84 -1.16
N SER A 24 30.07 -3.82 -1.98
CA SER A 24 31.00 -4.55 -2.84
C SER A 24 31.20 -3.90 -4.22
N PHE A 25 30.21 -3.17 -4.71
CA PHE A 25 30.22 -2.72 -6.12
C PHE A 25 29.90 -1.23 -6.30
N PHE A 26 29.17 -0.61 -5.40
CA PHE A 26 28.68 0.75 -5.62
C PHE A 26 29.40 1.82 -4.79
N ASN A 27 30.20 1.44 -3.77
CA ASN A 27 30.92 2.40 -2.93
C ASN A 27 31.90 3.26 -3.74
N ASP A 28 32.57 2.66 -4.72
CA ASP A 28 33.56 3.34 -5.57
C ASP A 28 32.94 3.91 -6.85
N MET A 29 31.63 3.76 -7.04
CA MET A 29 30.91 4.24 -8.20
C MET A 29 30.17 5.53 -7.91
N ASP A 30 29.97 6.34 -8.95
CA ASP A 30 29.14 7.55 -8.87
C ASP A 30 27.63 7.24 -8.94
N VAL A 31 27.18 6.29 -8.08
CA VAL A 31 25.79 5.81 -8.06
C VAL A 31 25.22 6.00 -6.65
N ALA A 32 24.01 6.57 -6.58
CA ALA A 32 23.23 6.67 -5.34
C ALA A 32 22.22 5.51 -5.29
N VAL A 33 22.28 4.70 -4.25
CA VAL A 33 21.39 3.55 -4.06
C VAL A 33 20.52 3.73 -2.83
N SER A 34 19.21 3.62 -3.01
CA SER A 34 18.24 3.64 -1.91
C SER A 34 17.37 2.39 -1.92
N THR A 35 16.93 1.99 -0.75
CA THR A 35 15.83 1.03 -0.63
C THR A 35 14.65 1.68 0.08
N ALA A 36 13.47 1.49 -0.46
CA ALA A 36 12.23 1.96 0.14
C ALA A 36 11.30 0.77 0.41
N ARG A 37 10.76 0.70 1.62
CA ARG A 37 9.82 -0.34 2.03
C ARG A 37 8.48 0.28 2.38
N ALA A 38 7.44 -0.10 1.63
CA ALA A 38 6.08 0.30 1.92
C ALA A 38 5.40 -0.65 2.92
N GLY A 39 4.39 -0.14 3.61
CA GLY A 39 3.46 -0.93 4.41
C GLY A 39 2.47 -1.71 3.56
N ASN A 40 1.28 -1.99 4.10
CA ASN A 40 0.22 -2.64 3.35
C ASN A 40 -0.33 -1.68 2.29
N VAL A 41 -0.01 -1.96 1.04
CA VAL A 41 -0.41 -1.13 -0.10
C VAL A 41 -1.70 -1.68 -0.69
N ILE A 42 -2.69 -0.80 -0.87
CA ILE A 42 -3.99 -1.10 -1.47
C ILE A 42 -4.24 -0.19 -2.69
N GLY A 43 -5.14 -0.62 -3.56
CA GLY A 43 -5.48 0.15 -4.77
C GLY A 43 -6.17 -0.72 -5.79
N GLY A 44 -6.52 -0.15 -6.91
CA GLY A 44 -7.05 -0.88 -8.05
C GLY A 44 -6.00 -1.78 -8.73
N GLY A 45 -6.45 -2.82 -9.43
CA GLY A 45 -5.59 -3.69 -10.22
C GLY A 45 -4.84 -4.76 -9.44
N ASP A 46 -5.07 -4.92 -8.14
CA ASP A 46 -4.54 -6.06 -7.37
C ASP A 46 -5.54 -7.23 -7.42
N PHE A 47 -5.12 -8.33 -8.01
CA PHE A 47 -5.92 -9.56 -8.14
C PHE A 47 -5.33 -10.73 -7.34
N ALA A 48 -4.35 -10.48 -6.50
CA ALA A 48 -3.71 -11.55 -5.73
C ALA A 48 -4.67 -12.22 -4.76
N ASN A 49 -4.53 -13.53 -4.61
CA ASN A 49 -5.28 -14.30 -3.62
C ASN A 49 -4.72 -14.05 -2.21
N ASP A 50 -5.55 -14.27 -1.21
CA ASP A 50 -5.20 -14.12 0.22
C ASP A 50 -4.76 -12.69 0.60
N ARG A 51 -5.31 -11.69 -0.11
CA ARG A 51 -5.18 -10.27 0.25
C ARG A 51 -6.55 -9.68 0.49
N ILE A 52 -6.67 -8.91 1.56
CA ILE A 52 -7.96 -8.47 2.07
C ILE A 52 -8.78 -7.66 1.06
N VAL A 53 -8.21 -6.64 0.40
CA VAL A 53 -8.98 -5.81 -0.56
C VAL A 53 -9.37 -6.58 -1.81
N PRO A 54 -8.47 -7.34 -2.50
CA PRO A 54 -8.87 -8.23 -3.57
C PRO A 54 -9.93 -9.27 -3.19
N ASP A 55 -9.86 -9.83 -1.97
CA ASP A 55 -10.87 -10.78 -1.48
C ASP A 55 -12.22 -10.08 -1.26
N CYS A 56 -12.23 -8.86 -0.72
CA CYS A 56 -13.44 -8.04 -0.60
C CYS A 56 -14.07 -7.77 -1.97
N VAL A 57 -13.27 -7.38 -2.97
CA VAL A 57 -13.77 -7.12 -4.33
C VAL A 57 -14.37 -8.39 -4.95
N ARG A 58 -13.68 -9.53 -4.82
CA ARG A 58 -14.21 -10.82 -5.35
C ARG A 58 -15.53 -11.21 -4.73
N ALA A 59 -15.66 -11.09 -3.41
CA ALA A 59 -16.91 -11.39 -2.71
C ALA A 59 -18.02 -10.43 -3.13
N ALA A 60 -17.73 -9.12 -3.19
CA ALA A 60 -18.68 -8.09 -3.59
C ALA A 60 -19.23 -8.31 -5.01
N VAL A 61 -18.36 -8.60 -5.98
CA VAL A 61 -18.76 -8.88 -7.37
C VAL A 61 -19.64 -10.14 -7.47
N LYS A 62 -19.36 -11.15 -6.63
CA LYS A 62 -20.17 -12.37 -6.56
C LYS A 62 -21.43 -12.23 -5.72
N LYS A 63 -21.61 -11.10 -5.02
CA LYS A 63 -22.70 -10.88 -4.04
C LYS A 63 -22.68 -11.89 -2.90
N GLU A 64 -21.49 -12.25 -2.45
CA GLU A 64 -21.22 -13.14 -1.32
C GLU A 64 -20.72 -12.35 -0.11
N ASP A 65 -20.88 -12.90 1.09
CA ASP A 65 -20.30 -12.31 2.30
C ASP A 65 -18.76 -12.38 2.24
N ILE A 66 -18.11 -11.30 2.67
CA ILE A 66 -16.64 -11.27 2.77
C ILE A 66 -16.21 -12.13 3.96
N VAL A 67 -15.30 -13.07 3.73
CA VAL A 67 -14.74 -13.90 4.82
C VAL A 67 -13.47 -13.27 5.36
N VAL A 68 -13.51 -12.90 6.65
CA VAL A 68 -12.36 -12.30 7.37
C VAL A 68 -11.87 -13.29 8.42
N ARG A 69 -10.59 -13.67 8.33
CA ARG A 69 -9.99 -14.65 9.25
C ARG A 69 -9.43 -14.03 10.52
N ASN A 70 -8.86 -12.83 10.43
CA ASN A 70 -8.29 -12.10 11.57
C ASN A 70 -8.68 -10.62 11.54
N PRO A 71 -9.90 -10.26 12.02
CA PRO A 71 -10.37 -8.88 11.98
C PRO A 71 -9.61 -7.94 12.93
N HIS A 72 -8.94 -8.48 13.95
CA HIS A 72 -8.26 -7.69 15.00
C HIS A 72 -6.82 -7.31 14.64
N SER A 73 -6.26 -7.83 13.55
CA SER A 73 -4.90 -7.50 13.15
C SER A 73 -4.81 -6.05 12.68
N THR A 74 -3.90 -5.26 13.27
CA THR A 74 -3.63 -3.87 12.89
C THR A 74 -2.54 -3.81 11.83
N ARG A 75 -2.79 -3.05 10.76
CA ARG A 75 -1.88 -2.88 9.63
C ARG A 75 -1.82 -1.43 9.16
N PRO A 76 -0.66 -0.97 8.65
CA PRO A 76 -0.48 0.35 8.06
C PRO A 76 -0.94 0.34 6.60
N TYR A 77 -2.24 0.50 6.36
CA TYR A 77 -2.79 0.54 5.01
C TYR A 77 -2.60 1.90 4.35
N GLN A 78 -2.17 1.91 3.10
CA GLN A 78 -2.02 3.13 2.30
C GLN A 78 -2.34 2.87 0.82
N HIS A 79 -2.81 3.89 0.11
CA HIS A 79 -3.05 3.77 -1.33
C HIS A 79 -1.73 3.66 -2.10
N VAL A 80 -1.71 2.90 -3.18
CA VAL A 80 -0.50 2.63 -3.99
C VAL A 80 0.18 3.90 -4.51
N LEU A 81 -0.55 4.96 -4.77
CA LEU A 81 0.01 6.23 -5.23
C LEU A 81 0.87 6.93 -4.18
N GLU A 82 0.64 6.69 -2.88
CA GLU A 82 1.44 7.27 -1.81
C GLU A 82 2.90 6.78 -1.83
N PRO A 83 3.18 5.45 -1.78
CA PRO A 83 4.54 4.98 -1.87
C PRO A 83 5.18 5.26 -3.23
N LEU A 84 4.43 5.24 -4.33
CA LEU A 84 4.98 5.59 -5.64
C LEU A 84 5.47 7.05 -5.68
N ALA A 85 4.70 7.99 -5.13
CA ALA A 85 5.11 9.40 -5.01
C ALA A 85 6.38 9.54 -4.15
N ALA A 86 6.46 8.81 -3.02
CA ALA A 86 7.64 8.79 -2.17
C ALA A 86 8.87 8.23 -2.90
N TYR A 87 8.71 7.15 -3.67
CA TYR A 87 9.83 6.56 -4.45
C TYR A 87 10.37 7.54 -5.50
N LEU A 88 9.48 8.21 -6.23
CA LEU A 88 9.88 9.23 -7.20
C LEU A 88 10.60 10.40 -6.52
N MET A 89 10.10 10.86 -5.38
CA MET A 89 10.75 11.93 -4.60
C MET A 89 12.14 11.51 -4.12
N ILE A 90 12.30 10.30 -3.57
CA ILE A 90 13.61 9.77 -3.17
C ILE A 90 14.55 9.73 -4.39
N ALA A 91 14.08 9.21 -5.52
CA ALA A 91 14.89 9.12 -6.74
C ALA A 91 15.34 10.50 -7.23
N MET A 92 14.45 11.50 -7.27
CA MET A 92 14.79 12.86 -7.63
C MET A 92 15.84 13.46 -6.68
N LYS A 93 15.62 13.35 -5.37
CA LYS A 93 16.50 13.95 -4.39
C LYS A 93 17.89 13.31 -4.36
N GLN A 94 17.98 12.00 -4.45
CA GLN A 94 19.28 11.33 -4.51
C GLN A 94 20.02 11.56 -5.83
N TYR A 95 19.32 11.92 -6.92
CA TYR A 95 19.94 12.37 -8.16
C TYR A 95 20.54 13.76 -8.02
N GLU A 96 19.90 14.68 -7.29
CA GLU A 96 20.42 16.01 -6.99
C GLU A 96 21.63 15.95 -6.04
N ASP A 97 21.57 15.06 -5.02
CA ASP A 97 22.62 14.94 -4.01
C ASP A 97 22.61 13.51 -3.41
N LYS A 98 23.72 12.80 -3.55
CA LYS A 98 23.88 11.44 -3.02
C LYS A 98 23.67 11.28 -1.53
N LYS A 99 23.77 12.35 -0.72
CA LYS A 99 23.50 12.31 0.72
C LYS A 99 22.09 11.83 1.05
N TYR A 100 21.16 11.93 0.09
CA TYR A 100 19.77 11.44 0.22
C TYR A 100 19.65 9.94 -0.06
N ALA A 101 20.71 9.26 -0.47
CA ALA A 101 20.69 7.81 -0.61
C ALA A 101 20.54 7.12 0.77
N GLY A 102 19.79 6.04 0.83
CA GLY A 102 19.64 5.32 2.09
C GLY A 102 18.44 4.39 2.16
N PHE A 103 18.10 4.01 3.38
CA PHE A 103 17.02 3.07 3.67
C PHE A 103 15.83 3.83 4.25
N TYR A 104 14.68 3.71 3.61
CA TYR A 104 13.46 4.44 3.98
C TYR A 104 12.28 3.49 4.16
N ASN A 105 11.47 3.73 5.18
CA ASN A 105 10.15 3.15 5.29
C ASN A 105 9.13 4.18 4.80
N VAL A 106 8.12 3.70 4.06
CA VAL A 106 7.04 4.51 3.52
C VAL A 106 5.72 3.94 4.04
N GLY A 107 5.01 4.71 4.82
CA GLY A 107 3.75 4.27 5.43
C GLY A 107 2.85 5.44 5.79
N PRO A 108 1.60 5.15 6.10
CA PRO A 108 0.62 6.16 6.49
C PRO A 108 0.99 6.79 7.85
N ASP A 109 0.22 7.79 8.23
CA ASP A 109 0.28 8.32 9.58
C ASP A 109 -0.24 7.27 10.59
N GLU A 110 0.09 7.46 11.87
CA GLU A 110 -0.27 6.49 12.91
C GLU A 110 -1.78 6.30 13.05
N SER A 111 -2.55 7.36 12.86
CA SER A 111 -4.02 7.36 12.84
C SER A 111 -4.62 6.41 11.80
N ASP A 112 -3.88 6.16 10.72
CA ASP A 112 -4.31 5.31 9.60
C ASP A 112 -3.79 3.85 9.73
N CYS A 113 -3.16 3.53 10.86
CA CYS A 113 -2.86 2.14 11.23
C CYS A 113 -4.10 1.53 11.88
N ILE A 114 -4.91 0.86 11.12
CA ILE A 114 -6.24 0.37 11.51
C ILE A 114 -6.34 -1.14 11.52
N THR A 115 -7.38 -1.67 12.15
CA THR A 115 -7.67 -3.10 12.14
C THR A 115 -8.20 -3.56 10.79
N THR A 116 -7.99 -4.84 10.47
CA THR A 116 -8.56 -5.45 9.26
C THR A 116 -10.11 -5.41 9.29
N GLY A 117 -10.72 -5.55 10.47
CA GLY A 117 -12.17 -5.41 10.63
C GLY A 117 -12.65 -4.01 10.24
N THR A 118 -12.01 -2.96 10.75
CA THR A 118 -12.33 -1.55 10.38
C THR A 118 -12.17 -1.32 8.87
N LEU A 119 -11.14 -1.92 8.24
CA LEU A 119 -10.96 -1.84 6.80
C LEU A 119 -12.17 -2.43 6.07
N VAL A 120 -12.60 -3.64 6.46
CA VAL A 120 -13.69 -4.32 5.78
C VAL A 120 -15.04 -3.62 6.03
N ASP A 121 -15.26 -3.10 7.23
CA ASP A 121 -16.45 -2.26 7.53
C ASP A 121 -16.51 -1.04 6.60
N THR A 122 -15.40 -0.33 6.48
CA THR A 122 -15.29 0.84 5.58
C THR A 122 -15.51 0.44 4.13
N PHE A 123 -14.92 -0.69 3.70
CA PHE A 123 -15.11 -1.22 2.35
C PHE A 123 -16.59 -1.54 2.07
N CYS A 124 -17.26 -2.27 2.97
CA CYS A 124 -18.68 -2.60 2.84
C CYS A 124 -19.55 -1.35 2.73
N ASN A 125 -19.30 -0.35 3.59
CA ASN A 125 -20.04 0.92 3.56
C ASN A 125 -19.87 1.67 2.24
N LYS A 126 -18.64 1.74 1.71
CA LYS A 126 -18.35 2.42 0.43
C LYS A 126 -18.79 1.61 -0.80
N TRP A 127 -18.77 0.29 -0.71
CA TRP A 127 -19.31 -0.56 -1.77
C TRP A 127 -20.83 -0.45 -1.83
N GLY A 128 -21.50 -0.46 -0.68
CA GLY A 128 -22.96 -0.44 -0.59
C GLY A 128 -23.59 -1.78 -0.93
N GLU A 129 -24.79 -1.75 -1.52
CA GLU A 129 -25.55 -2.94 -1.98
C GLU A 129 -25.85 -3.98 -0.90
N GLY A 130 -25.78 -3.58 0.38
CA GLY A 130 -26.00 -4.49 1.52
C GLY A 130 -24.88 -5.50 1.75
N LEU A 131 -23.69 -5.27 1.17
CA LEU A 131 -22.51 -6.11 1.36
C LEU A 131 -22.17 -6.24 2.83
N LYS A 132 -21.89 -7.47 3.28
CA LYS A 132 -21.55 -7.81 4.66
C LYS A 132 -20.27 -8.65 4.72
N TRP A 133 -19.78 -8.84 5.92
CA TRP A 133 -18.67 -9.75 6.17
C TRP A 133 -18.94 -10.63 7.38
N ILE A 134 -18.29 -11.78 7.40
CA ILE A 134 -18.33 -12.75 8.48
C ILE A 134 -16.92 -13.03 9.00
N ASN A 135 -16.80 -13.18 10.32
CA ASN A 135 -15.57 -13.64 10.93
C ASN A 135 -15.52 -15.17 10.86
N LYS A 136 -14.53 -15.71 10.15
CA LYS A 136 -14.32 -17.16 10.06
C LYS A 136 -12.84 -17.47 10.36
N TYR A 137 -12.56 -17.62 11.65
CA TYR A 137 -11.25 -18.09 12.08
C TYR A 137 -11.06 -19.56 11.66
N ASP A 138 -10.02 -19.83 10.89
CA ASP A 138 -9.75 -21.15 10.33
C ASP A 138 -8.60 -21.91 11.04
N GLY A 139 -8.15 -21.41 12.22
CA GLY A 139 -7.03 -22.01 12.93
C GLY A 139 -5.68 -21.85 12.23
N GLY A 140 -5.60 -20.97 11.25
CA GLY A 140 -4.38 -20.69 10.50
C GLY A 140 -3.23 -20.16 11.36
N PRO A 141 -2.01 -20.10 10.81
CA PRO A 141 -0.84 -19.64 11.56
C PRO A 141 -1.05 -18.21 12.07
N HIS A 142 -0.65 -17.99 13.31
CA HIS A 142 -0.72 -16.68 13.96
C HIS A 142 0.00 -15.63 13.11
N GLU A 143 -0.74 -14.74 12.46
CA GLU A 143 -0.18 -13.52 11.92
C GLU A 143 0.11 -12.55 13.07
N ALA A 144 1.19 -11.79 12.97
CA ALA A 144 1.48 -10.75 13.95
C ALA A 144 0.27 -9.82 14.08
N ASN A 145 -0.27 -9.68 15.30
CA ASN A 145 -1.46 -8.89 15.56
C ASN A 145 -1.26 -7.38 15.29
N PHE A 146 -0.01 -6.96 15.23
CA PHE A 146 0.35 -5.55 15.13
C PHE A 146 1.57 -5.37 14.23
N LEU A 147 1.43 -4.54 13.21
CA LEU A 147 2.52 -4.10 12.34
C LEU A 147 2.39 -2.60 12.11
N LYS A 148 3.43 -1.86 12.50
CA LYS A 148 3.63 -0.46 12.15
C LYS A 148 5.00 -0.28 11.50
N LEU A 149 5.16 0.78 10.72
CA LEU A 149 6.43 1.19 10.14
C LEU A 149 6.85 2.52 10.74
N ASP A 150 8.07 2.60 11.22
CA ASP A 150 8.66 3.89 11.55
C ASP A 150 9.10 4.60 10.26
N CYS A 151 8.37 5.65 9.90
CA CYS A 151 8.61 6.48 8.72
C CYS A 151 9.28 7.83 9.07
N SER A 152 9.77 8.00 10.29
CA SER A 152 10.36 9.26 10.79
C SER A 152 11.49 9.75 9.91
N LYS A 153 12.38 8.84 9.46
CA LYS A 153 13.48 9.19 8.57
C LYS A 153 13.00 9.80 7.24
N LEU A 154 11.98 9.21 6.61
CA LEU A 154 11.42 9.75 5.37
C LEU A 154 10.81 11.13 5.60
N LYS A 155 10.05 11.29 6.68
CA LYS A 155 9.37 12.54 7.03
C LYS A 155 10.38 13.65 7.34
N THR A 156 11.41 13.37 8.14
CA THR A 156 12.42 14.38 8.52
C THR A 156 13.35 14.75 7.38
N THR A 157 13.73 13.77 6.53
CA THR A 157 14.67 14.02 5.42
C THR A 157 14.03 14.79 4.28
N PHE A 158 12.78 14.47 3.95
CA PHE A 158 12.13 15.01 2.74
C PHE A 158 10.90 15.88 3.04
N GLY A 159 10.50 16.04 4.28
CA GLY A 159 9.22 16.69 4.61
C GLY A 159 8.00 15.93 4.08
N TRP A 160 8.16 14.65 3.75
CA TRP A 160 7.10 13.85 3.16
C TRP A 160 5.93 13.65 4.11
N LYS A 161 4.72 13.75 3.57
CA LYS A 161 3.48 13.43 4.27
C LYS A 161 2.55 12.70 3.30
N PRO A 162 1.81 11.67 3.75
CA PRO A 162 0.77 11.08 2.94
C PRO A 162 -0.28 12.13 2.59
N ARG A 163 -0.78 12.11 1.36
CA ARG A 163 -1.84 13.01 0.89
C ARG A 163 -3.22 12.44 1.15
N TRP A 164 -3.34 11.13 1.07
CA TRP A 164 -4.58 10.40 1.28
C TRP A 164 -4.52 9.64 2.59
N ASN A 165 -5.53 9.84 3.41
CA ASN A 165 -5.76 9.03 4.59
C ASN A 165 -6.35 7.67 4.19
N PHE A 166 -6.54 6.82 5.19
CA PHE A 166 -7.11 5.49 5.01
C PHE A 166 -8.48 5.49 4.33
N ASP A 167 -9.39 6.40 4.75
CA ASP A 167 -10.76 6.47 4.20
C ASP A 167 -10.76 6.76 2.70
N MET A 168 -9.94 7.73 2.27
CA MET A 168 -9.75 8.06 0.86
C MET A 168 -9.09 6.90 0.10
N ALA A 169 -8.12 6.22 0.71
CA ALA A 169 -7.46 5.08 0.09
C ALA A 169 -8.43 3.93 -0.23
N ILE A 170 -9.35 3.62 0.69
CA ILE A 170 -10.42 2.63 0.46
C ILE A 170 -11.41 3.13 -0.57
N GLU A 171 -11.84 4.40 -0.48
CA GLU A 171 -12.78 4.99 -1.44
C GLU A 171 -12.27 4.84 -2.88
N LYS A 172 -11.03 5.25 -3.14
CA LYS A 172 -10.43 5.16 -4.48
C LYS A 172 -10.21 3.72 -4.95
N SER A 173 -9.93 2.81 -4.02
CA SER A 173 -9.85 1.38 -4.34
C SER A 173 -11.21 0.80 -4.71
N VAL A 174 -12.28 1.18 -4.02
CA VAL A 174 -13.66 0.75 -4.31
C VAL A 174 -14.14 1.34 -5.63
N GLU A 175 -13.94 2.65 -5.85
CA GLU A 175 -14.30 3.34 -7.09
C GLU A 175 -13.70 2.63 -8.31
N TRP A 176 -12.40 2.40 -8.30
CA TRP A 176 -11.71 1.68 -9.36
C TRP A 176 -12.28 0.27 -9.58
N SER A 177 -12.51 -0.46 -8.47
CA SER A 177 -12.99 -1.83 -8.53
C SER A 177 -14.41 -1.95 -9.10
N LYS A 178 -15.28 -0.97 -8.81
CA LYS A 178 -16.62 -0.90 -9.41
C LYS A 178 -16.57 -0.62 -10.90
N VAL A 179 -15.70 0.30 -11.33
CA VAL A 179 -15.49 0.59 -12.76
C VAL A 179 -14.98 -0.65 -13.47
N TYR A 180 -14.01 -1.35 -12.90
CA TYR A 180 -13.50 -2.61 -13.45
C TYR A 180 -14.58 -3.68 -13.54
N ALA A 181 -15.35 -3.89 -12.47
CA ALA A 181 -16.41 -4.90 -12.42
C ALA A 181 -17.53 -4.64 -13.43
N SER A 182 -17.81 -3.37 -13.76
CA SER A 182 -18.78 -2.99 -14.79
C SER A 182 -18.23 -2.99 -16.22
N GLY A 183 -16.95 -3.33 -16.41
CA GLY A 183 -16.30 -3.29 -17.73
C GLY A 183 -16.00 -1.86 -18.21
N GLY A 184 -15.96 -0.89 -17.31
CA GLY A 184 -15.68 0.50 -17.63
C GLY A 184 -14.21 0.79 -17.88
N ASP A 185 -13.89 2.05 -18.24
CA ASP A 185 -12.52 2.51 -18.49
C ASP A 185 -11.78 2.79 -17.18
N VAL A 186 -11.01 1.80 -16.74
CA VAL A 186 -10.20 1.87 -15.51
C VAL A 186 -9.02 2.83 -15.64
N VAL A 187 -8.54 3.13 -16.86
CA VAL A 187 -7.45 4.08 -17.08
C VAL A 187 -7.97 5.50 -16.90
N ALA A 188 -9.12 5.81 -17.48
CA ALA A 188 -9.79 7.07 -17.25
C ALA A 188 -10.10 7.27 -15.76
N CYS A 189 -10.61 6.23 -15.08
CA CYS A 189 -10.85 6.29 -13.64
C CYS A 189 -9.59 6.70 -12.87
N LEU A 190 -8.42 6.11 -13.14
CA LEU A 190 -7.15 6.47 -12.49
C LEU A 190 -6.71 7.91 -12.79
N LEU A 191 -6.85 8.37 -14.03
CA LEU A 191 -6.45 9.70 -14.45
C LEU A 191 -7.32 10.80 -13.78
N TYR A 192 -8.62 10.55 -13.61
CA TYR A 192 -9.53 11.51 -12.96
C TYR A 192 -9.49 11.47 -11.44
N THR A 193 -9.09 10.35 -10.82
CA THR A 193 -8.96 10.27 -9.37
C THR A 193 -7.80 11.08 -8.81
N SER A 194 -6.79 11.38 -9.64
CA SER A 194 -5.64 12.19 -9.26
C SER A 194 -5.43 13.31 -10.30
N PRO A 195 -6.26 14.37 -10.28
CA PRO A 195 -6.14 15.45 -11.26
C PRO A 195 -4.74 16.06 -11.25
N SER A 196 -4.14 16.11 -12.42
CA SER A 196 -2.81 16.70 -12.62
C SER A 196 -2.83 18.19 -12.19
N PRO A 197 -1.73 18.72 -11.63
CA PRO A 197 -1.60 20.16 -11.44
C PRO A 197 -1.85 20.98 -12.72
N ARG A 198 -1.65 20.39 -13.90
CA ARG A 198 -1.95 21.01 -15.21
C ARG A 198 -3.45 21.17 -15.44
N ASP A 199 -4.27 20.27 -14.93
CA ASP A 199 -5.73 20.32 -15.13
C ASP A 199 -6.38 21.45 -14.32
N ARG A 200 -5.73 21.88 -13.22
CA ARG A 200 -6.19 23.03 -12.41
C ARG A 200 -5.96 24.38 -13.10
N SER A 201 -5.09 24.45 -14.09
CA SER A 201 -4.79 25.69 -14.81
C SER A 201 -5.76 25.98 -15.96
N LEU A 202 -6.58 25.01 -16.37
CA LEU A 202 -7.54 25.12 -17.46
C LEU A 202 -8.95 25.54 -17.01
N SER A 203 -9.18 25.66 -15.71
CA SER A 203 -10.49 26.06 -15.13
C SER A 203 -10.51 27.52 -14.60
N ARG A 204 -9.81 28.44 -15.29
CA ARG A 204 -9.92 29.88 -15.04
C ARG A 204 -10.34 30.60 -16.31
#